data_35905cca212be4458dd8d95bf7d79446
#
_entry.id   35905cca212be4458dd8d95bf7d79446
#
_cell.length_a   1.000
_cell.length_b   1.000
_cell.length_c   1.000
_cell.angle_alpha   90.00
_cell.angle_beta   90.00
_cell.angle_gamma   90.00
#
_symmetry.space_group_name_H-M   'P 1'
#
loop_
_entity.id
_entity.type
_entity.pdbx_description
1 polymer ?
#
loop_
_entity_poly.entity_id
_entity_poly.type
_entity_poly.pdbx_seq_one_letter_code
_entity_poly.pdbx_strand_id
1 'polypeptide(L)'
;MKIITSALIILTVCINVVSANEVPQLHYKDIVEKNVGNVIYLDFWASWCTPCRRSFPWMNDMQKKYGNKNFKVISINVDSERELAEKFLANTPAKFSVLYDPEGALASEMKLKGMPSSFIINADGVVVSAHVGFTDKKKSLYEQKIKQLIQGN
;
A
#
# COMPACT_ATOMS: atom_id res chain seq x y z
N MET A 1 0.19 41.02 66.64
CA MET A 1 -0.57 39.87 66.14
C MET A 1 -0.38 39.85 64.63
N LYS A 2 0.55 39.03 64.12
CA LYS A 2 0.91 38.96 62.69
C LYS A 2 0.17 37.75 62.08
N ILE A 3 -0.71 38.03 61.13
CA ILE A 3 -1.46 37.03 60.38
C ILE A 3 -0.59 36.64 59.17
N ILE A 4 -0.09 35.40 59.16
CA ILE A 4 0.65 34.85 58.03
C ILE A 4 -0.38 34.17 57.12
N THR A 5 -0.70 34.79 55.99
CA THR A 5 -1.52 34.18 54.92
C THR A 5 -0.65 33.28 54.07
N SER A 6 -0.82 31.96 54.22
CA SER A 6 -0.15 30.94 53.39
C SER A 6 -0.87 30.82 52.08
N ALA A 7 -0.24 31.26 50.97
CA ALA A 7 -0.76 31.06 49.62
C ALA A 7 -0.42 29.67 49.12
N LEU A 8 -1.44 28.84 48.96
CA LEU A 8 -1.33 27.49 48.40
C LEU A 8 -1.25 27.58 46.88
N ILE A 9 -0.05 27.39 46.33
CA ILE A 9 0.16 27.31 44.89
C ILE A 9 -0.24 25.92 44.42
N ILE A 10 -1.39 25.81 43.76
CA ILE A 10 -1.83 24.58 43.12
C ILE A 10 -1.08 24.47 41.76
N LEU A 11 -0.09 23.60 41.73
CA LEU A 11 0.63 23.27 40.48
C LEU A 11 -0.24 22.32 39.65
N THR A 12 -0.91 22.87 38.66
CA THR A 12 -1.71 22.08 37.67
C THR A 12 -0.75 21.36 36.73
N VAL A 13 -0.52 20.08 36.98
CA VAL A 13 0.23 19.22 36.05
C VAL A 13 -0.70 18.89 34.85
N CYS A 14 -0.49 19.51 33.72
CA CYS A 14 -1.10 19.12 32.47
C CYS A 14 -0.49 17.76 32.02
N ILE A 15 -1.18 16.67 32.33
CA ILE A 15 -0.84 15.36 31.78
C ILE A 15 -1.29 15.40 30.29
N ASN A 16 -0.32 15.54 29.40
CA ASN A 16 -0.54 15.27 27.98
C ASN A 16 -0.77 13.76 27.84
N VAL A 17 -2.02 13.34 27.73
CA VAL A 17 -2.38 11.98 27.33
C VAL A 17 -2.00 11.85 25.86
N VAL A 18 -0.80 11.33 25.58
CA VAL A 18 -0.44 10.86 24.25
C VAL A 18 -1.36 9.68 23.97
N SER A 19 -2.32 9.87 23.08
CA SER A 19 -3.20 8.80 22.59
C SER A 19 -2.32 7.80 21.85
N ALA A 20 -1.98 6.70 22.54
CA ALA A 20 -1.30 5.58 21.93
C ALA A 20 -2.32 4.77 21.15
N ASN A 21 -2.18 4.73 19.82
CA ASN A 21 -2.65 3.75 18.83
C ASN A 21 -3.30 4.37 17.60
N GLU A 22 -2.71 5.41 17.03
CA GLU A 22 -2.97 5.65 15.62
C GLU A 22 -2.05 4.71 14.82
N VAL A 23 -2.63 3.70 14.17
CA VAL A 23 -1.91 2.91 13.16
C VAL A 23 -1.48 3.90 12.07
N PRO A 24 -0.18 4.01 11.76
CA PRO A 24 0.26 4.94 10.73
C PRO A 24 -0.49 4.67 9.43
N GLN A 25 -1.23 5.66 8.93
CA GLN A 25 -1.93 5.54 7.66
C GLN A 25 -0.92 5.45 6.53
N LEU A 26 -1.20 4.55 5.58
CA LEU A 26 -0.37 4.35 4.40
C LEU A 26 -0.73 5.42 3.35
N HIS A 27 0.27 6.16 2.86
CA HIS A 27 0.09 7.17 1.82
C HIS A 27 0.87 6.84 0.55
N TYR A 28 0.38 7.31 -0.60
CA TYR A 28 1.04 7.16 -1.90
C TYR A 28 2.49 7.69 -1.88
N LYS A 29 2.70 8.84 -1.25
CA LYS A 29 4.01 9.46 -1.10
C LYS A 29 5.03 8.51 -0.43
N ASP A 30 4.63 7.79 0.62
CA ASP A 30 5.50 6.87 1.35
C ASP A 30 5.96 5.71 0.47
N ILE A 31 5.07 5.22 -0.41
CA ILE A 31 5.39 4.16 -1.37
C ILE A 31 6.42 4.67 -2.39
N VAL A 32 6.19 5.85 -2.95
CA VAL A 32 7.09 6.43 -3.97
C VAL A 32 8.47 6.73 -3.39
N GLU A 33 8.56 7.40 -2.24
CA GLU A 33 9.83 7.78 -1.61
C GLU A 33 10.69 6.56 -1.25
N LYS A 34 10.07 5.47 -0.78
CA LYS A 34 10.77 4.21 -0.46
C LYS A 34 11.22 3.43 -1.70
N ASN A 35 10.75 3.79 -2.89
CA ASN A 35 10.97 3.04 -4.12
C ASN A 35 11.47 3.90 -5.28
N VAL A 36 12.09 5.04 -5.00
CA VAL A 36 12.69 5.93 -6.01
C VAL A 36 13.56 5.14 -6.98
N GLY A 37 13.45 5.43 -8.27
CA GLY A 37 14.20 4.77 -9.34
C GLY A 37 13.63 3.42 -9.77
N ASN A 38 12.55 2.94 -9.15
CA ASN A 38 11.90 1.70 -9.56
C ASN A 38 10.58 1.99 -10.30
N VAL A 39 10.32 1.23 -11.34
CA VAL A 39 8.99 1.08 -11.91
C VAL A 39 8.16 0.21 -10.96
N ILE A 40 6.97 0.64 -10.58
CA ILE A 40 6.12 -0.07 -9.62
C ILE A 40 4.85 -0.55 -10.31
N TYR A 41 4.50 -1.82 -10.11
CA TYR A 41 3.15 -2.31 -10.30
C TYR A 41 2.46 -2.36 -8.93
N LEU A 42 1.56 -1.41 -8.69
CA LEU A 42 0.80 -1.29 -7.45
C LEU A 42 -0.58 -1.91 -7.64
N ASP A 43 -0.93 -2.92 -6.84
CA ASP A 43 -2.19 -3.67 -6.97
C ASP A 43 -2.98 -3.66 -5.67
N PHE A 44 -4.26 -3.29 -5.72
CA PHE A 44 -5.17 -3.32 -4.58
C PHE A 44 -6.03 -4.58 -4.61
N TRP A 45 -6.07 -5.29 -3.49
CA TRP A 45 -6.77 -6.57 -3.37
C TRP A 45 -7.40 -6.79 -2.00
N ALA A 46 -8.33 -7.74 -1.94
CA ALA A 46 -8.88 -8.25 -0.69
C ALA A 46 -9.06 -9.77 -0.75
N SER A 47 -9.08 -10.43 0.38
CA SER A 47 -9.21 -11.89 0.50
C SER A 47 -10.51 -12.42 -0.12
N TRP A 48 -11.59 -11.66 -0.04
CA TRP A 48 -12.91 -11.97 -0.60
C TRP A 48 -13.02 -11.69 -2.12
N CYS A 49 -12.04 -10.99 -2.71
CA CYS A 49 -12.06 -10.60 -4.12
C CYS A 49 -11.60 -11.75 -5.04
N THR A 50 -12.53 -12.52 -5.57
CA THR A 50 -12.21 -13.65 -6.48
C THR A 50 -11.37 -13.27 -7.70
N PRO A 51 -11.61 -12.17 -8.45
CA PRO A 51 -10.73 -11.80 -9.55
C PRO A 51 -9.32 -11.38 -9.09
N CYS A 52 -9.16 -10.86 -7.87
CA CYS A 52 -7.86 -10.52 -7.31
C CYS A 52 -6.97 -11.77 -7.11
N ARG A 53 -7.57 -12.93 -6.76
CA ARG A 53 -6.83 -14.18 -6.60
C ARG A 53 -6.12 -14.60 -7.89
N ARG A 54 -6.69 -14.29 -9.04
CA ARG A 54 -6.11 -14.63 -10.35
C ARG A 54 -4.91 -13.78 -10.75
N SER A 55 -4.74 -12.61 -10.15
CA SER A 55 -3.58 -11.74 -10.41
C SER A 55 -2.31 -12.21 -9.69
N PHE A 56 -2.42 -12.90 -8.55
CA PHE A 56 -1.28 -13.30 -7.72
C PHE A 56 -0.22 -14.14 -8.43
N PRO A 57 -0.56 -15.23 -9.16
CA PRO A 57 0.45 -15.99 -9.90
C PRO A 57 1.20 -15.12 -10.91
N TRP A 58 0.48 -14.29 -11.66
CA TRP A 58 1.09 -13.40 -12.63
C TRP A 58 1.97 -12.33 -11.95
N MET A 59 1.55 -11.74 -10.84
CA MET A 59 2.37 -10.80 -10.07
C MET A 59 3.64 -11.45 -9.54
N ASN A 60 3.58 -12.70 -9.07
CA ASN A 60 4.75 -13.48 -8.66
C ASN A 60 5.72 -13.69 -9.83
N ASP A 61 5.20 -14.01 -11.03
CA ASP A 61 6.00 -14.18 -12.24
C ASP A 61 6.65 -12.85 -12.67
N MET A 62 5.93 -11.74 -12.60
CA MET A 62 6.46 -10.41 -12.92
C MET A 62 7.56 -10.01 -11.95
N GLN A 63 7.36 -10.21 -10.64
CA GLN A 63 8.38 -9.94 -9.62
C GLN A 63 9.64 -10.80 -9.85
N LYS A 64 9.47 -12.09 -10.15
CA LYS A 64 10.59 -13.01 -10.47
C LYS A 64 11.33 -12.57 -11.73
N LYS A 65 10.62 -12.16 -12.78
CA LYS A 65 11.18 -11.87 -14.11
C LYS A 65 11.88 -10.52 -14.18
N TYR A 66 11.38 -9.52 -13.45
CA TYR A 66 11.82 -8.14 -13.57
C TYR A 66 12.35 -7.52 -12.27
N GLY A 67 12.18 -8.17 -11.11
CA GLY A 67 12.50 -7.62 -9.79
C GLY A 67 13.97 -7.20 -9.57
N ASN A 68 14.89 -7.69 -10.40
CA ASN A 68 16.30 -7.29 -10.41
C ASN A 68 16.63 -6.21 -11.46
N LYS A 69 15.60 -5.62 -12.11
CA LYS A 69 15.71 -4.65 -13.20
C LYS A 69 15.00 -3.33 -12.90
N ASN A 70 15.17 -2.81 -11.69
CA ASN A 70 14.47 -1.60 -11.24
C ASN A 70 12.94 -1.70 -11.38
N PHE A 71 12.38 -2.84 -11.02
CA PHE A 71 10.95 -3.10 -11.01
C PHE A 71 10.51 -3.73 -9.69
N LYS A 72 9.36 -3.33 -9.19
CA LYS A 72 8.75 -3.92 -8.00
C LYS A 72 7.25 -4.11 -8.16
N VAL A 73 6.77 -5.24 -7.69
CA VAL A 73 5.36 -5.43 -7.39
C VAL A 73 5.13 -5.07 -5.93
N ILE A 74 4.15 -4.20 -5.68
CA ILE A 74 3.69 -3.84 -4.34
C ILE A 74 2.17 -4.05 -4.34
N SER A 75 1.68 -4.87 -3.42
CA SER A 75 0.24 -5.07 -3.28
C SER A 75 -0.28 -4.47 -1.98
N ILE A 76 -1.47 -3.92 -2.05
CA ILE A 76 -2.16 -3.27 -0.94
C ILE A 76 -3.40 -4.11 -0.62
N ASN A 77 -3.40 -4.70 0.55
CA ASN A 77 -4.57 -5.40 1.05
C ASN A 77 -5.51 -4.40 1.73
N VAL A 78 -6.80 -4.48 1.42
CA VAL A 78 -7.85 -3.61 1.97
C VAL A 78 -8.88 -4.39 2.81
N ASP A 79 -8.56 -5.60 3.27
CA ASP A 79 -9.38 -6.26 4.28
C ASP A 79 -9.36 -5.45 5.58
N SER A 80 -10.51 -5.24 6.20
CA SER A 80 -10.63 -4.57 7.50
C SER A 80 -9.94 -5.37 8.62
N GLU A 81 -9.88 -6.70 8.47
CA GLU A 81 -9.24 -7.62 9.39
C GLU A 81 -8.01 -8.24 8.73
N ARG A 82 -6.83 -7.98 9.28
CA ARG A 82 -5.55 -8.46 8.76
C ARG A 82 -5.46 -9.98 8.65
N GLU A 83 -6.08 -10.68 9.58
CA GLU A 83 -6.12 -12.15 9.64
C GLU A 83 -6.74 -12.77 8.39
N LEU A 84 -7.70 -12.09 7.75
CA LEU A 84 -8.32 -12.55 6.50
C LEU A 84 -7.28 -12.56 5.36
N ALA A 85 -6.48 -11.51 5.26
CA ALA A 85 -5.38 -11.44 4.30
C ALA A 85 -4.32 -12.50 4.59
N GLU A 86 -3.91 -12.67 5.84
CA GLU A 86 -2.90 -13.66 6.24
C GLU A 86 -3.35 -15.10 5.95
N LYS A 87 -4.62 -15.42 6.21
CA LYS A 87 -5.21 -16.71 5.85
C LYS A 87 -5.19 -16.96 4.33
N PHE A 88 -5.46 -15.93 3.53
CA PHE A 88 -5.35 -16.03 2.08
C PHE A 88 -3.89 -16.27 1.66
N LEU A 89 -2.94 -15.49 2.19
CA LEU A 89 -1.52 -15.55 1.84
C LEU A 89 -0.87 -16.88 2.26
N ALA A 90 -1.35 -17.52 3.31
CA ALA A 90 -0.90 -18.86 3.70
C ALA A 90 -1.17 -19.91 2.60
N ASN A 91 -2.26 -19.76 1.83
CA ASN A 91 -2.61 -20.65 0.73
C ASN A 91 -2.15 -20.14 -0.64
N THR A 92 -1.85 -18.85 -0.76
CA THR A 92 -1.43 -18.19 -2.00
C THR A 92 -0.28 -17.24 -1.70
N PRO A 93 0.94 -17.76 -1.50
CA PRO A 93 2.08 -16.95 -1.08
C PRO A 93 2.43 -15.84 -2.09
N ALA A 94 2.58 -14.62 -1.60
CA ALA A 94 3.12 -13.50 -2.36
C ALA A 94 4.66 -13.54 -2.34
N LYS A 95 5.30 -13.41 -3.52
CA LYS A 95 6.77 -13.26 -3.67
C LYS A 95 7.15 -11.79 -3.92
N PHE A 96 6.32 -10.88 -3.47
CA PHE A 96 6.41 -9.43 -3.60
C PHE A 96 5.95 -8.77 -2.30
N SER A 97 6.11 -7.46 -2.20
CA SER A 97 5.73 -6.71 -0.99
C SER A 97 4.21 -6.64 -0.83
N VAL A 98 3.73 -6.97 0.36
CA VAL A 98 2.34 -6.81 0.78
C VAL A 98 2.28 -5.75 1.86
N LEU A 99 1.48 -4.71 1.63
CA LEU A 99 1.16 -3.66 2.60
C LEU A 99 -0.33 -3.73 2.93
N TYR A 100 -0.73 -3.08 4.00
CA TYR A 100 -2.10 -3.15 4.52
C TYR A 100 -2.69 -1.75 4.64
N ASP A 101 -3.92 -1.60 4.17
CA ASP A 101 -4.71 -0.37 4.19
C ASP A 101 -6.14 -0.67 4.71
N PRO A 102 -6.26 -1.13 5.98
CA PRO A 102 -7.53 -1.59 6.53
C PRO A 102 -8.58 -0.49 6.62
N GLU A 103 -8.14 0.76 6.80
CA GLU A 103 -9.01 1.93 6.84
C GLU A 103 -9.33 2.49 5.44
N GLY A 104 -8.69 1.97 4.37
CA GLY A 104 -8.90 2.41 3.00
C GLY A 104 -8.39 3.83 2.71
N ALA A 105 -7.44 4.33 3.49
CA ALA A 105 -6.89 5.69 3.32
C ALA A 105 -6.18 5.84 1.97
N LEU A 106 -5.26 4.93 1.65
CA LEU A 106 -4.57 4.91 0.36
C LEU A 106 -5.52 4.58 -0.79
N ALA A 107 -6.45 3.63 -0.59
CA ALA A 107 -7.46 3.31 -1.59
C ALA A 107 -8.32 4.53 -1.96
N SER A 108 -8.68 5.36 -0.97
CA SER A 108 -9.40 6.62 -1.15
C SER A 108 -8.54 7.68 -1.83
N GLU A 109 -7.28 7.87 -1.41
CA GLU A 109 -6.31 8.78 -2.01
C GLU A 109 -6.13 8.46 -3.51
N MET A 110 -5.99 7.18 -3.86
CA MET A 110 -5.84 6.68 -5.23
C MET A 110 -7.16 6.63 -6.01
N LYS A 111 -8.29 6.98 -5.39
CA LYS A 111 -9.64 7.05 -5.99
C LYS A 111 -10.04 5.75 -6.69
N LEU A 112 -9.90 4.62 -6.01
CA LEU A 112 -10.26 3.31 -6.55
C LEU A 112 -11.70 3.29 -7.07
N LYS A 113 -11.89 2.69 -8.25
CA LYS A 113 -13.21 2.55 -8.91
C LYS A 113 -13.81 1.16 -8.78
N GLY A 114 -13.03 0.19 -8.32
CA GLY A 114 -13.45 -1.21 -8.17
C GLY A 114 -12.26 -2.11 -7.87
N MET A 115 -12.51 -3.42 -7.77
CA MET A 115 -11.48 -4.41 -7.38
C MET A 115 -11.35 -5.54 -8.41
N PRO A 116 -10.13 -6.02 -8.71
CA PRO A 116 -8.86 -5.39 -8.36
C PRO A 116 -8.67 -4.06 -9.09
N SER A 117 -7.97 -3.12 -8.47
CA SER A 117 -7.44 -1.93 -9.14
C SER A 117 -5.93 -1.97 -9.14
N SER A 118 -5.32 -1.67 -10.28
CA SER A 118 -3.87 -1.63 -10.38
C SER A 118 -3.37 -0.37 -11.08
N PHE A 119 -2.17 0.06 -10.69
CA PHE A 119 -1.51 1.25 -11.20
C PHE A 119 -0.08 0.88 -11.62
N ILE A 120 0.37 1.43 -12.74
CA ILE A 120 1.77 1.38 -13.14
C ILE A 120 2.36 2.77 -12.88
N ILE A 121 3.43 2.80 -12.11
CA ILE A 121 4.13 4.00 -11.67
C ILE A 121 5.53 3.95 -12.26
N ASN A 122 5.97 5.04 -12.89
CA ASN A 122 7.33 5.11 -13.45
C ASN A 122 8.39 5.36 -12.35
N ALA A 123 9.66 5.36 -12.75
CA ALA A 123 10.79 5.54 -11.83
C ALA A 123 10.81 6.91 -11.13
N ASP A 124 10.13 7.91 -11.67
CA ASP A 124 9.97 9.25 -11.08
C ASP A 124 8.80 9.32 -10.08
N GLY A 125 8.11 8.20 -9.86
CA GLY A 125 6.95 8.15 -8.96
C GLY A 125 5.65 8.68 -9.58
N VAL A 126 5.55 8.77 -10.91
CA VAL A 126 4.35 9.24 -11.58
C VAL A 126 3.48 8.06 -12.01
N VAL A 127 2.17 8.11 -11.72
CA VAL A 127 1.20 7.13 -12.23
C VAL A 127 1.06 7.33 -13.74
N VAL A 128 1.47 6.34 -14.53
CA VAL A 128 1.41 6.37 -16.00
C VAL A 128 0.32 5.47 -16.58
N SER A 129 -0.29 4.63 -15.75
CA SER A 129 -1.41 3.77 -16.16
C SER A 129 -2.25 3.36 -14.95
N ALA A 130 -3.57 3.32 -15.11
CA ALA A 130 -4.51 2.86 -14.09
C ALA A 130 -5.53 1.90 -14.71
N HIS A 131 -5.83 0.83 -14.01
CA HIS A 131 -6.67 -0.26 -14.52
C HIS A 131 -7.63 -0.78 -13.45
N VAL A 132 -8.82 -1.21 -13.89
CA VAL A 132 -9.79 -1.92 -13.04
C VAL A 132 -10.05 -3.30 -13.63
N GLY A 133 -10.05 -4.31 -12.77
CA GLY A 133 -10.24 -5.71 -13.15
C GLY A 133 -8.97 -6.33 -13.75
N PHE A 134 -8.93 -7.68 -13.71
CA PHE A 134 -7.79 -8.48 -14.17
C PHE A 134 -8.27 -9.58 -15.13
N THR A 135 -7.71 -9.61 -16.35
CA THR A 135 -8.01 -10.58 -17.38
C THR A 135 -6.75 -10.98 -18.16
N ASP A 136 -6.76 -12.12 -18.83
CA ASP A 136 -5.58 -12.57 -19.61
C ASP A 136 -5.16 -11.58 -20.69
N LYS A 137 -6.13 -10.94 -21.36
CA LYS A 137 -5.85 -9.90 -22.36
C LYS A 137 -5.10 -8.71 -21.72
N LYS A 138 -5.45 -8.33 -20.51
CA LYS A 138 -4.82 -7.22 -19.79
C LYS A 138 -3.40 -7.54 -19.33
N LYS A 139 -3.10 -8.81 -18.97
CA LYS A 139 -1.74 -9.23 -18.59
C LYS A 139 -0.67 -8.79 -19.58
N SER A 140 -0.90 -9.09 -20.86
CA SER A 140 0.04 -8.75 -21.95
C SER A 140 0.25 -7.24 -22.08
N LEU A 141 -0.82 -6.45 -21.95
CA LEU A 141 -0.74 -4.99 -21.99
C LEU A 141 0.06 -4.43 -20.80
N TYR A 142 -0.18 -4.95 -19.59
CA TYR A 142 0.55 -4.53 -18.40
C TYR A 142 2.04 -4.86 -18.51
N GLU A 143 2.37 -6.09 -18.92
CA GLU A 143 3.75 -6.51 -19.09
C GLU A 143 4.48 -5.70 -20.19
N GLN A 144 3.81 -5.41 -21.29
CA GLN A 144 4.39 -4.57 -22.35
C GLN A 144 4.69 -3.16 -21.85
N LYS A 145 3.77 -2.55 -21.09
CA LYS A 145 3.97 -1.21 -20.52
C LYS A 145 5.13 -1.20 -19.53
N ILE A 146 5.19 -2.20 -18.65
CA ILE A 146 6.27 -2.36 -17.66
C ILE A 146 7.63 -2.50 -18.37
N LYS A 147 7.72 -3.35 -19.40
CA LYS A 147 8.96 -3.50 -20.20
C LYS A 147 9.43 -2.20 -20.82
N GLN A 148 8.53 -1.43 -21.41
CA GLN A 148 8.86 -0.13 -22.01
C GLN A 148 9.46 0.82 -20.97
N LEU A 149 8.89 0.87 -19.77
CA LEU A 149 9.38 1.74 -18.71
C LEU A 149 10.73 1.30 -18.13
N ILE A 150 10.98 -0.01 -18.01
CA ILE A 150 12.25 -0.56 -17.52
C ILE A 150 13.39 -0.32 -18.54
N GLN A 151 13.09 -0.37 -19.84
CA GLN A 151 14.09 -0.23 -20.91
C GLN A 151 14.40 1.23 -21.25
N GLY A 152 13.51 2.15 -20.93
CA GLY A 152 13.64 3.58 -21.18
C GLY A 152 14.28 4.40 -20.04
N ASN A 153 14.71 3.71 -18.98
CA ASN A 153 15.42 4.31 -17.84
C ASN A 153 16.92 4.12 -17.95
#